data_54a646b82358fed1de9cfcf1ef19d7b7
#
_entry.id   54a646b82358fed1de9cfcf1ef19d7b7
#
_cell.length_a   1.000
_cell.length_b   1.000
_cell.length_c   1.000
_cell.angle_alpha   90.00
_cell.angle_beta   90.00
_cell.angle_gamma   90.00
#
_symmetry.space_group_name_H-M   'P 1'
#
loop_
_entity.id
_entity.type
_entity.pdbx_description
1 polymer ?
#
loop_
_entity_poly.entity_id
_entity_poly.type
_entity_poly.pdbx_seq_one_letter_code
_entity_poly.pdbx_strand_id
1 'polypeptide(L)'
;RKSSFNMINIYTDGACKGNPGPGGWGALILQGDTKNEIYGGEANTTNNRMEIMAVIRALRTINTENEITVFTDSTYVQKGINEWIAKWKINGWKTSNKKEVKNKDLWVQLDNLTSQLKINWIWVKGHSGHPENDRADYLANKGVGMQGLVL
;
A
#
# COMPACT_ATOMS: atom_id res chain seq x y z
N ARG A 1 -13.83 1.23 -26.84
CA ARG A 1 -12.72 0.41 -26.48
C ARG A 1 -11.77 1.13 -25.53
N LYS A 2 -11.40 0.47 -24.48
CA LYS A 2 -10.44 1.04 -23.54
C LYS A 2 -9.04 0.90 -24.07
N SER A 3 -8.29 1.98 -24.04
CA SER A 3 -6.87 1.93 -24.35
C SER A 3 -6.08 1.67 -23.08
N SER A 4 -4.80 1.29 -23.23
CA SER A 4 -3.92 1.13 -22.10
C SER A 4 -3.68 2.43 -21.34
N PHE A 5 -3.99 3.57 -21.93
CA PHE A 5 -3.87 4.87 -21.26
C PHE A 5 -4.80 5.00 -20.07
N ASN A 6 -5.91 4.23 -20.05
CA ASN A 6 -6.85 4.29 -18.96
C ASN A 6 -6.52 3.33 -17.83
N MET A 7 -5.49 2.50 -18.04
CA MET A 7 -5.08 1.55 -17.00
C MET A 7 -4.02 2.18 -16.11
N ILE A 8 -4.18 1.97 -14.82
CA ILE A 8 -3.25 2.50 -13.84
C ILE A 8 -2.62 1.32 -13.13
N ASN A 9 -1.30 1.24 -13.17
CA ASN A 9 -0.54 0.21 -12.47
C ASN A 9 0.24 0.85 -11.32
N ILE A 10 0.09 0.28 -10.13
CA ILE A 10 0.73 0.78 -8.93
C ILE A 10 1.59 -0.31 -8.33
N TYR A 11 2.84 0.02 -8.02
CA TYR A 11 3.78 -0.88 -7.37
C TYR A 11 4.14 -0.26 -6.03
N THR A 12 3.95 -1.01 -4.95
CA THR A 12 4.15 -0.49 -3.59
C THR A 12 5.11 -1.35 -2.80
N ASP A 13 5.78 -0.72 -1.83
CA ASP A 13 6.65 -1.43 -0.92
C ASP A 13 6.79 -0.65 0.38
N GLY A 14 7.22 -1.35 1.43
CA GLY A 14 7.50 -0.76 2.72
C GLY A 14 8.80 -1.28 3.27
N ALA A 15 9.46 -0.47 4.07
CA ALA A 15 10.72 -0.84 4.70
C ALA A 15 10.77 -0.30 6.12
N CYS A 16 11.46 -0.99 6.99
CA CYS A 16 11.60 -0.54 8.37
C CYS A 16 12.96 -0.98 8.92
N LYS A 17 13.65 -0.06 9.57
CA LYS A 17 14.95 -0.34 10.18
C LYS A 17 14.72 -0.61 11.66
N GLY A 18 14.78 -1.90 12.04
CA GLY A 18 14.27 -2.35 13.32
C GLY A 18 12.75 -2.46 13.21
N ASN A 19 12.12 -3.15 14.09
CA ASN A 19 10.69 -3.38 13.97
C ASN A 19 10.10 -3.49 15.37
N PRO A 20 9.78 -2.36 16.05
CA PRO A 20 9.60 -1.01 15.49
C PRO A 20 10.91 -0.21 15.33
N GLY A 21 10.82 0.84 14.51
CA GLY A 21 11.92 1.74 14.26
C GLY A 21 11.59 2.67 13.11
N PRO A 22 12.58 3.41 12.60
CA PRO A 22 12.34 4.27 11.44
C PRO A 22 11.95 3.46 10.23
N GLY A 23 10.90 3.87 9.56
CA GLY A 23 10.42 3.16 8.38
C GLY A 23 10.07 4.09 7.25
N GLY A 24 9.93 3.52 6.06
CA GLY A 24 9.56 4.24 4.87
C GLY A 24 8.62 3.44 4.00
N TRP A 25 7.89 4.15 3.15
CA TRP A 25 7.00 3.55 2.17
C TRP A 25 7.27 4.18 0.82
N GLY A 26 6.99 3.44 -0.24
CA GLY A 26 7.19 3.94 -1.57
C GLY A 26 6.19 3.37 -2.54
N ALA A 27 5.87 4.15 -3.57
CA ALA A 27 4.96 3.70 -4.62
C ALA A 27 5.36 4.29 -5.96
N LEU A 28 5.28 3.45 -6.98
CA LEU A 28 5.47 3.83 -8.37
C LEU A 28 4.12 3.71 -9.05
N ILE A 29 3.66 4.81 -9.65
CA ILE A 29 2.34 4.87 -10.28
C ILE A 29 2.53 5.12 -11.77
N LEU A 30 2.07 4.17 -12.57
CA LEU A 30 2.18 4.25 -14.02
C LEU A 30 0.80 4.40 -14.63
N GLN A 31 0.60 5.45 -15.41
CA GLN A 31 -0.65 5.71 -16.10
C GLN A 31 -0.34 6.17 -17.51
N GLY A 32 -0.53 5.26 -18.48
CA GLY A 32 -0.13 5.53 -19.84
C GLY A 32 1.37 5.80 -19.91
N ASP A 33 1.74 6.96 -20.41
CA ASP A 33 3.14 7.37 -20.49
C ASP A 33 3.59 8.15 -19.25
N THR A 34 2.68 8.37 -18.32
CA THR A 34 2.98 9.14 -17.11
C THR A 34 3.53 8.24 -16.02
N LYS A 35 4.61 8.69 -15.42
CA LYS A 35 5.26 7.97 -14.33
C LYS A 35 5.33 8.89 -13.12
N ASN A 36 4.77 8.44 -12.01
CA ASN A 36 4.75 9.22 -10.79
C ASN A 36 5.33 8.39 -9.65
N GLU A 37 6.24 8.97 -8.89
CA GLU A 37 6.88 8.29 -7.76
C GLU A 37 6.62 9.07 -6.50
N ILE A 38 6.16 8.38 -5.46
CA ILE A 38 5.93 9.00 -4.16
C ILE A 38 6.58 8.14 -3.08
N TYR A 39 6.99 8.79 -2.00
CA TYR A 39 7.59 8.10 -0.88
C TYR A 39 7.51 8.98 0.36
N GLY A 40 7.66 8.36 1.51
CA GLY A 40 7.66 9.05 2.79
C GLY A 40 8.03 8.08 3.89
N GLY A 41 7.95 8.54 5.13
CA GLY A 41 8.34 7.69 6.23
C GLY A 41 7.81 8.15 7.57
N GLU A 42 8.04 7.31 8.59
CA GLU A 42 7.70 7.58 9.98
C GLU A 42 8.90 7.25 10.85
N ALA A 43 9.05 8.01 11.94
CA ALA A 43 10.20 7.84 12.84
C ALA A 43 10.13 6.56 13.65
N ASN A 44 8.93 6.14 14.01
CA ASN A 44 8.73 4.95 14.83
C ASN A 44 7.53 4.18 14.31
N THR A 45 7.81 3.14 13.53
CA THR A 45 6.75 2.41 12.85
C THR A 45 7.15 0.94 12.69
N THR A 46 6.40 0.20 11.90
CA THR A 46 6.68 -1.20 11.62
C THR A 46 6.65 -1.44 10.12
N ASN A 47 7.24 -2.55 9.69
CA ASN A 47 7.22 -2.91 8.29
C ASN A 47 5.77 -3.07 7.79
N ASN A 48 4.92 -3.69 8.58
CA ASN A 48 3.51 -3.89 8.19
C ASN A 48 2.78 -2.58 7.99
N ARG A 49 3.00 -1.60 8.88
CA ARG A 49 2.38 -0.29 8.70
C ARG A 49 2.84 0.38 7.41
N MET A 50 4.13 0.27 7.12
CA MET A 50 4.68 0.89 5.90
C MET A 50 4.14 0.23 4.63
N GLU A 51 3.92 -1.07 4.66
CA GLU A 51 3.33 -1.77 3.54
C GLU A 51 1.91 -1.28 3.24
N ILE A 52 1.09 -1.14 4.29
CA ILE A 52 -0.28 -0.61 4.12
C ILE A 52 -0.22 0.86 3.69
N MET A 53 0.65 1.63 4.32
CA MET A 53 0.76 3.06 4.06
C MET A 53 1.09 3.32 2.59
N ALA A 54 1.98 2.53 2.01
CA ALA A 54 2.33 2.69 0.59
C ALA A 54 1.10 2.58 -0.29
N VAL A 55 0.25 1.59 -0.04
CA VAL A 55 -0.97 1.40 -0.82
C VAL A 55 -1.93 2.58 -0.62
N ILE A 56 -2.15 2.98 0.63
CA ILE A 56 -3.07 4.08 0.95
C ILE A 56 -2.64 5.36 0.26
N ARG A 57 -1.35 5.70 0.39
CA ARG A 57 -0.85 6.96 -0.17
C ARG A 57 -0.91 6.95 -1.69
N ALA A 58 -0.64 5.80 -2.30
CA ALA A 58 -0.75 5.67 -3.76
C ALA A 58 -2.20 5.83 -4.21
N LEU A 59 -3.13 5.16 -3.55
CA LEU A 59 -4.54 5.24 -3.92
C LEU A 59 -5.11 6.64 -3.73
N ARG A 60 -4.60 7.39 -2.76
CA ARG A 60 -5.05 8.76 -2.53
C ARG A 60 -4.66 9.72 -3.65
N THR A 61 -3.66 9.38 -4.44
CA THR A 61 -3.28 10.21 -5.59
C THR A 61 -4.15 9.97 -6.80
N ILE A 62 -5.00 8.93 -6.75
CA ILE A 62 -5.81 8.51 -7.87
C ILE A 62 -7.21 9.09 -7.71
N ASN A 63 -7.72 9.69 -8.78
CA ASN A 63 -9.09 10.19 -8.83
C ASN A 63 -9.65 9.80 -10.18
N THR A 64 -10.12 8.56 -10.28
CA THR A 64 -10.53 8.02 -11.56
C THR A 64 -11.57 6.92 -11.40
N GLU A 65 -12.35 6.70 -12.46
CA GLU A 65 -13.24 5.57 -12.57
C GLU A 65 -12.56 4.40 -13.31
N ASN A 66 -11.33 4.60 -13.73
CA ASN A 66 -10.59 3.58 -14.45
C ASN A 66 -10.15 2.46 -13.52
N GLU A 67 -9.86 1.31 -14.11
CA GLU A 67 -9.36 0.19 -13.32
C GLU A 67 -7.94 0.43 -12.87
N ILE A 68 -7.66 0.01 -11.65
CA ILE A 68 -6.35 0.14 -11.03
C ILE A 68 -5.83 -1.25 -10.73
N THR A 69 -4.57 -1.51 -11.03
CA THR A 69 -3.92 -2.75 -10.65
C THR A 69 -2.82 -2.42 -9.64
N VAL A 70 -2.89 -3.04 -8.47
CA VAL A 70 -1.89 -2.83 -7.42
C VAL A 70 -1.03 -4.07 -7.30
N PHE A 71 0.28 -3.88 -7.44
CA PHE A 71 1.27 -4.95 -7.29
C PHE A 71 1.98 -4.78 -5.97
N THR A 72 1.93 -5.80 -5.12
CA THR A 72 2.61 -5.77 -3.83
C THR A 72 3.07 -7.17 -3.45
N ASP A 73 4.17 -7.24 -2.72
CA ASP A 73 4.67 -8.52 -2.20
C ASP A 73 4.30 -8.74 -0.74
N SER A 74 3.53 -7.82 -0.16
CA SER A 74 3.18 -7.89 1.26
C SER A 74 2.13 -8.97 1.53
N THR A 75 2.52 -10.02 2.23
CA THR A 75 1.56 -11.03 2.67
C THR A 75 0.59 -10.46 3.70
N TYR A 76 1.02 -9.47 4.47
CA TYR A 76 0.18 -8.81 5.45
C TYR A 76 -0.98 -8.08 4.77
N VAL A 77 -0.69 -7.31 3.73
CA VAL A 77 -1.74 -6.63 2.95
C VAL A 77 -2.64 -7.64 2.28
N GLN A 78 -2.05 -8.70 1.71
CA GLN A 78 -2.81 -9.75 1.04
C GLN A 78 -3.84 -10.38 1.97
N LYS A 79 -3.41 -10.79 3.15
CA LYS A 79 -4.32 -11.43 4.10
C LYS A 79 -5.38 -10.47 4.60
N GLY A 80 -5.02 -9.22 4.83
CA GLY A 80 -5.99 -8.22 5.25
C GLY A 80 -7.09 -8.02 4.23
N ILE A 81 -6.71 -7.86 2.97
CA ILE A 81 -7.66 -7.64 1.89
C ILE A 81 -8.53 -8.89 1.65
N ASN A 82 -7.91 -10.06 1.64
CA ASN A 82 -8.61 -11.29 1.26
C ASN A 82 -9.40 -11.93 2.40
N GLU A 83 -9.00 -11.71 3.65
CA GLU A 83 -9.58 -12.45 4.76
C GLU A 83 -10.03 -11.57 5.92
N TRP A 84 -9.14 -10.68 6.41
CA TRP A 84 -9.36 -10.06 7.71
C TRP A 84 -10.39 -8.94 7.71
N ILE A 85 -10.37 -8.08 6.69
CA ILE A 85 -11.25 -6.91 6.66
C ILE A 85 -12.72 -7.30 6.75
N ALA A 86 -13.12 -8.33 6.02
CA ALA A 86 -14.52 -8.77 6.03
C ALA A 86 -14.95 -9.17 7.45
N LYS A 87 -14.09 -9.90 8.16
CA LYS A 87 -14.40 -10.32 9.52
C LYS A 87 -14.41 -9.13 10.48
N TRP A 88 -13.45 -8.23 10.34
CA TRP A 88 -13.38 -7.07 11.21
C TRP A 88 -14.60 -6.15 11.06
N LYS A 89 -15.08 -5.99 9.84
CA LYS A 89 -16.26 -5.14 9.60
C LYS A 89 -17.47 -5.72 10.32
N ILE A 90 -17.63 -7.04 10.31
CA ILE A 90 -18.73 -7.69 11.03
C ILE A 90 -18.58 -7.51 12.53
N ASN A 91 -17.37 -7.54 13.05
CA ASN A 91 -17.10 -7.49 14.48
C ASN A 91 -16.82 -6.09 15.01
N GLY A 92 -17.13 -5.03 14.25
CA GLY A 92 -16.92 -3.65 14.68
C GLY A 92 -15.46 -3.27 14.81
N TRP A 93 -14.60 -3.88 13.99
CA TRP A 93 -13.16 -3.62 13.97
C TRP A 93 -12.47 -4.05 15.26
N LYS A 94 -12.95 -5.12 15.86
CA LYS A 94 -12.36 -5.68 17.06
C LYS A 94 -11.98 -7.13 16.84
N THR A 95 -10.96 -7.58 17.57
CA THR A 95 -10.53 -8.97 17.54
C THR A 95 -11.52 -9.83 18.33
N SER A 96 -11.31 -11.15 18.29
CA SER A 96 -12.14 -12.08 19.07
C SER A 96 -12.07 -11.79 20.58
N ASN A 97 -10.99 -11.17 21.05
CA ASN A 97 -10.83 -10.79 22.44
C ASN A 97 -11.38 -9.40 22.74
N LYS A 98 -12.15 -8.83 21.81
CA LYS A 98 -12.79 -7.51 21.93
C LYS A 98 -11.78 -6.36 22.02
N LYS A 99 -10.55 -6.59 21.58
CA LYS A 99 -9.54 -5.54 21.50
C LYS A 99 -9.56 -4.92 20.11
N GLU A 100 -9.18 -3.65 20.04
CA GLU A 100 -9.11 -2.97 18.76
C GLU A 100 -8.13 -3.67 17.82
N VAL A 101 -8.48 -3.75 16.56
CA VAL A 101 -7.63 -4.36 15.54
C VAL A 101 -6.33 -3.57 15.43
N LYS A 102 -5.21 -4.28 15.38
CA LYS A 102 -3.91 -3.65 15.22
C LYS A 102 -3.85 -2.93 13.87
N ASN A 103 -3.33 -1.70 13.89
CA ASN A 103 -3.27 -0.85 12.70
C ASN A 103 -4.65 -0.52 12.14
N LYS A 104 -5.67 -0.49 13.00
CA LYS A 104 -7.03 -0.20 12.59
C LYS A 104 -7.11 1.12 11.81
N ASP A 105 -6.38 2.13 12.24
CA ASP A 105 -6.38 3.44 11.58
C ASP A 105 -6.07 3.32 10.09
N LEU A 106 -5.11 2.47 9.74
CA LEU A 106 -4.72 2.28 8.34
C LEU A 106 -5.68 1.35 7.60
N TRP A 107 -6.12 0.27 8.26
CA TRP A 107 -7.03 -0.67 7.63
C TRP A 107 -8.38 -0.03 7.28
N VAL A 108 -8.88 0.83 8.14
CA VAL A 108 -10.14 1.55 7.87
C VAL A 108 -9.98 2.48 6.68
N GLN A 109 -8.87 3.20 6.61
CA GLN A 109 -8.60 4.07 5.48
C GLN A 109 -8.52 3.27 4.17
N LEU A 110 -7.83 2.13 4.21
CA LEU A 110 -7.69 1.30 3.03
C LEU A 110 -9.03 0.75 2.58
N ASP A 111 -9.85 0.28 3.52
CA ASP A 111 -11.17 -0.22 3.21
C ASP A 111 -12.04 0.84 2.54
N ASN A 112 -12.02 2.06 3.05
CA ASN A 112 -12.78 3.17 2.47
C ASN A 112 -12.32 3.47 1.05
N LEU A 113 -11.03 3.47 0.81
CA LEU A 113 -10.49 3.74 -0.53
C LEU A 113 -10.85 2.63 -1.50
N THR A 114 -10.68 1.38 -1.08
CA THR A 114 -10.94 0.24 -1.98
C THR A 114 -12.42 0.09 -2.30
N SER A 115 -13.31 0.55 -1.42
CA SER A 115 -14.73 0.47 -1.69
C SER A 115 -15.18 1.48 -2.75
N GLN A 116 -14.37 2.49 -3.03
CA GLN A 116 -14.69 3.54 -4.00
C GLN A 116 -14.00 3.35 -5.34
N LEU A 117 -13.07 2.41 -5.42
CA LEU A 117 -12.23 2.23 -6.60
C LEU A 117 -12.33 0.80 -7.10
N LYS A 118 -12.07 0.63 -8.39
CA LYS A 118 -12.00 -0.70 -9.00
C LYS A 118 -10.55 -1.14 -8.98
N ILE A 119 -10.22 -2.04 -8.08
CA ILE A 119 -8.84 -2.45 -7.86
C ILE A 119 -8.67 -3.93 -8.14
N ASN A 120 -7.68 -4.24 -8.97
CA ASN A 120 -7.20 -5.60 -9.18
C ASN A 120 -5.92 -5.75 -8.40
N TRP A 121 -5.83 -6.77 -7.58
CA TRP A 121 -4.66 -7.02 -6.75
C TRP A 121 -3.80 -8.10 -7.37
N ILE A 122 -2.53 -7.82 -7.54
CA ILE A 122 -1.55 -8.80 -8.02
C ILE A 122 -0.53 -9.00 -6.90
N TRP A 123 -0.49 -10.20 -6.37
CA TRP A 123 0.43 -10.56 -5.28
C TRP A 123 1.70 -11.09 -5.91
N VAL A 124 2.77 -10.28 -5.86
CA VAL A 124 4.04 -10.66 -6.46
C VAL A 124 4.96 -11.25 -5.41
N LYS A 125 5.93 -12.01 -5.87
CA LYS A 125 6.95 -12.57 -4.99
C LYS A 125 8.04 -11.53 -4.83
N GLY A 126 8.42 -11.23 -3.58
CA GLY A 126 9.43 -10.22 -3.32
C GLY A 126 10.75 -10.58 -3.96
N HIS A 127 11.45 -9.56 -4.46
CA HIS A 127 12.76 -9.70 -5.06
C HIS A 127 12.79 -10.69 -6.21
N SER A 128 11.73 -10.71 -7.00
CA SER A 128 11.63 -11.64 -8.12
C SER A 128 12.13 -11.06 -9.45
N GLY A 129 12.87 -9.95 -9.39
CA GLY A 129 13.52 -9.38 -10.57
C GLY A 129 12.66 -8.44 -11.39
N HIS A 130 11.54 -8.01 -10.88
CA HIS A 130 10.68 -7.03 -11.57
C HIS A 130 11.21 -5.62 -11.34
N PRO A 131 11.61 -4.88 -12.39
CA PRO A 131 12.18 -3.54 -12.21
C PRO A 131 11.26 -2.58 -11.47
N GLU A 132 9.95 -2.66 -11.71
CA GLU A 132 8.99 -1.78 -11.05
C GLU A 132 8.92 -2.04 -9.55
N ASN A 133 8.95 -3.31 -9.16
CA ASN A 133 8.95 -3.67 -7.74
C ASN A 133 10.26 -3.24 -7.08
N ASP A 134 11.37 -3.38 -7.79
CA ASP A 134 12.67 -2.92 -7.29
C ASP A 134 12.66 -1.40 -7.11
N ARG A 135 11.99 -0.69 -8.01
CA ARG A 135 11.89 0.78 -7.86
C ARG A 135 11.06 1.15 -6.64
N ALA A 136 9.96 0.45 -6.39
CA ALA A 136 9.16 0.69 -5.19
C ALA A 136 9.97 0.42 -3.93
N ASP A 137 10.78 -0.63 -3.93
CA ASP A 137 11.66 -0.95 -2.82
C ASP A 137 12.67 0.18 -2.58
N TYR A 138 13.27 0.68 -3.66
CA TYR A 138 14.20 1.80 -3.57
C TYR A 138 13.52 3.02 -2.94
N LEU A 139 12.30 3.33 -3.39
CA LEU A 139 11.55 4.48 -2.87
C LEU A 139 11.21 4.30 -1.39
N ALA A 140 10.84 3.08 -0.98
CA ALA A 140 10.56 2.79 0.41
C ALA A 140 11.79 3.04 1.28
N ASN A 141 12.95 2.58 0.84
CA ASN A 141 14.20 2.78 1.57
C ASN A 141 14.59 4.26 1.60
N LYS A 142 14.33 4.98 0.52
CA LYS A 142 14.57 6.41 0.48
C LYS A 142 13.69 7.15 1.47
N GLY A 143 12.49 6.64 1.73
CA GLY A 143 11.56 7.23 2.67
C GLY A 143 11.95 7.04 4.14
N VAL A 144 12.81 6.06 4.43
CA VAL A 144 13.23 5.83 5.81
C VAL A 144 13.90 7.10 6.35
N GLY A 145 13.40 7.59 7.48
CA GLY A 145 13.93 8.79 8.07
C GLY A 145 13.31 10.09 7.58
N MET A 146 12.43 10.04 6.59
CA MET A 146 11.74 11.22 6.08
C MET A 146 10.43 11.44 6.83
N GLN A 147 10.54 11.60 8.10
CA GLN A 147 9.44 11.61 9.06
C GLN A 147 8.33 12.57 8.66
N GLY A 148 7.23 12.01 8.13
CA GLY A 148 6.08 12.80 7.77
C GLY A 148 6.19 13.57 6.46
N LEU A 149 7.33 13.54 5.79
CA LEU A 149 7.49 14.20 4.50
C LEU A 149 6.91 13.32 3.39
N VAL A 150 6.24 13.97 2.47
CA VAL A 150 5.67 13.31 1.30
C VAL A 150 6.13 14.09 0.08
N LEU A 151 6.77 13.41 -0.83
CA LEU A 151 7.24 14.02 -2.06
C LEU A 151 6.46 13.50 -3.26
#